data_20863dd0327c7c7abc1aa1bb5bb78262
#
_entry.id   20863dd0327c7c7abc1aa1bb5bb78262
#
_cell.length_a   1.000
_cell.length_b   1.000
_cell.length_c   1.000
_cell.angle_alpha   90.00
_cell.angle_beta   90.00
_cell.angle_gamma   90.00
#
_symmetry.space_group_name_H-M   'P 1'
#
loop_
_entity.id
_entity.type
_entity.pdbx_description
1 polymer ?
#
loop_
_entity_poly.entity_id
_entity_poly.type
_entity_poly.pdbx_seq_one_letter_code
_entity_poly.pdbx_strand_id
1 'polypeptide(L)'
;CIFGYGGVGKTALVVETIKQILQDIIDNKTTNDYKPEYIFFFSAKKRKLQVSDATGRIIEKEIPSHFETADELIALIHEALSLETFKGYHDEGLIIVDNLEAVSIDDRRKIKHFIEAQTPPEMQFLLTSRNSEEYESNTRLCGFESEDGKTFVHSYIEENALDVRLEDSEINELLDIAKGNTLVLALSLRRISQKLIDMSGLRADFSCANVWKGIRKNMAVLPPNAYESISDFMFKDTFEQIESVFDN
;
A
#
# COMPACT_ATOMS: atom_id res chain seq x y z
N CYS A 1 -7.25 1.99 11.80
CA CYS A 1 -6.83 2.18 10.40
C CYS A 1 -5.32 2.42 10.34
N ILE A 2 -4.61 1.77 9.40
CA ILE A 2 -3.21 2.04 9.09
C ILE A 2 -3.19 2.98 7.88
N PHE A 3 -2.59 4.16 8.03
CA PHE A 3 -2.53 5.14 6.97
C PHE A 3 -1.10 5.61 6.67
N GLY A 4 -0.88 6.12 5.46
CA GLY A 4 0.45 6.60 5.02
C GLY A 4 0.56 6.64 3.51
N TYR A 5 1.62 7.23 3.00
CA TYR A 5 1.83 7.44 1.58
C TYR A 5 1.75 6.16 0.74
N GLY A 6 1.45 6.31 -0.55
CA GLY A 6 1.52 5.20 -1.49
C GLY A 6 2.91 4.54 -1.49
N GLY A 7 2.94 3.20 -1.52
CA GLY A 7 4.19 2.45 -1.56
C GLY A 7 4.99 2.37 -0.26
N VAL A 8 4.47 2.87 0.87
CA VAL A 8 5.17 2.83 2.16
C VAL A 8 5.14 1.44 2.84
N GLY A 9 4.38 0.50 2.29
CA GLY A 9 4.34 -0.88 2.81
C GLY A 9 3.10 -1.25 3.62
N LYS A 10 2.02 -0.44 3.64
CA LYS A 10 0.79 -0.74 4.41
C LYS A 10 0.24 -2.14 4.17
N THR A 11 -0.03 -2.48 2.92
CA THR A 11 -0.53 -3.82 2.54
C THR A 11 0.47 -4.93 2.90
N ALA A 12 1.78 -4.69 2.75
CA ALA A 12 2.81 -5.65 3.12
C ALA A 12 2.80 -5.91 4.63
N LEU A 13 2.71 -4.84 5.44
CA LEU A 13 2.61 -4.95 6.89
C LEU A 13 1.37 -5.75 7.30
N VAL A 14 0.22 -5.49 6.70
CA VAL A 14 -1.03 -6.23 6.97
C VAL A 14 -0.88 -7.70 6.62
N VAL A 15 -0.32 -8.03 5.45
CA VAL A 15 -0.10 -9.42 5.02
C VAL A 15 0.85 -10.14 5.98
N GLU A 16 1.92 -9.48 6.43
CA GLU A 16 2.85 -10.08 7.38
C GLU A 16 2.22 -10.28 8.76
N THR A 17 1.40 -9.33 9.21
CA THR A 17 0.60 -9.47 10.45
C THR A 17 -0.34 -10.69 10.37
N ILE A 18 -1.03 -10.89 9.23
CA ILE A 18 -1.89 -12.08 9.03
C ILE A 18 -1.06 -13.37 9.14
N LYS A 19 0.08 -13.43 8.47
CA LYS A 19 0.97 -14.61 8.53
C LYS A 19 1.40 -14.89 9.96
N GLN A 20 1.76 -13.86 10.73
CA GLN A 20 2.15 -14.00 12.13
C GLN A 20 1.00 -14.52 12.99
N ILE A 21 -0.21 -13.98 12.83
CA ILE A 21 -1.41 -14.45 13.53
C ILE A 21 -1.64 -15.93 13.22
N LEU A 22 -1.61 -16.33 11.95
CA LEU A 22 -1.80 -17.72 11.53
C LEU A 22 -0.70 -18.63 12.09
N GLN A 23 0.55 -18.19 12.08
CA GLN A 23 1.66 -18.96 12.66
C GLN A 23 1.50 -19.14 14.17
N ASP A 24 1.12 -18.10 14.89
CA ASP A 24 0.90 -18.14 16.34
C ASP A 24 -0.26 -19.10 16.69
N ILE A 25 -1.32 -19.14 15.87
CA ILE A 25 -2.43 -20.09 16.02
C ILE A 25 -1.94 -21.52 15.81
N ILE A 26 -1.15 -21.79 14.75
CA ILE A 26 -0.60 -23.10 14.43
C ILE A 26 0.34 -23.60 15.54
N ASP A 27 1.20 -22.73 16.03
CA ASP A 27 2.20 -23.04 17.06
C ASP A 27 1.59 -23.12 18.48
N ASN A 28 0.28 -22.85 18.63
CA ASN A 28 -0.38 -22.67 19.94
C ASN A 28 0.35 -21.68 20.86
N LYS A 29 1.02 -20.68 20.29
CA LYS A 29 1.68 -19.61 21.06
C LYS A 29 0.61 -18.62 21.52
N THR A 30 0.28 -18.67 22.78
CA THR A 30 -0.72 -17.79 23.43
C THR A 30 -0.11 -16.44 23.85
N THR A 31 0.63 -15.79 23.00
CA THR A 31 1.16 -14.45 23.31
C THR A 31 0.07 -13.37 23.22
N ASN A 32 -0.99 -13.62 22.49
CA ASN A 32 -2.20 -12.80 22.45
C ASN A 32 -3.44 -13.68 22.59
N ASP A 33 -4.39 -13.29 23.43
CA ASP A 33 -5.67 -14.00 23.60
C ASP A 33 -6.57 -13.92 22.34
N TYR A 34 -6.18 -13.14 21.34
CA TYR A 34 -6.93 -12.96 20.09
C TYR A 34 -6.68 -14.11 19.12
N LYS A 35 -7.71 -14.92 18.90
CA LYS A 35 -7.70 -16.04 17.95
C LYS A 35 -8.92 -15.95 17.03
N PRO A 36 -8.79 -15.19 15.92
CA PRO A 36 -9.91 -15.05 15.00
C PRO A 36 -10.29 -16.43 14.39
N GLU A 37 -11.58 -16.73 14.38
CA GLU A 37 -12.13 -17.92 13.75
C GLU A 37 -12.11 -17.82 12.22
N TYR A 38 -12.08 -16.59 11.70
CA TYR A 38 -11.93 -16.30 10.28
C TYR A 38 -11.11 -15.04 10.04
N ILE A 39 -10.45 -15.00 8.89
CA ILE A 39 -9.75 -13.81 8.39
C ILE A 39 -10.15 -13.60 6.95
N PHE A 40 -10.78 -12.47 6.64
CA PHE A 40 -11.12 -12.08 5.27
C PHE A 40 -10.29 -10.87 4.83
N PHE A 41 -9.86 -10.89 3.56
CA PHE A 41 -9.10 -9.81 2.95
C PHE A 41 -9.80 -9.32 1.69
N PHE A 42 -10.27 -8.08 1.73
CA PHE A 42 -10.89 -7.38 0.61
C PHE A 42 -10.05 -6.17 0.22
N SER A 43 -9.76 -6.00 -1.07
CA SER A 43 -8.98 -4.87 -1.56
C SER A 43 -9.71 -4.13 -2.68
N ALA A 44 -9.79 -2.81 -2.56
CA ALA A 44 -10.29 -1.93 -3.61
C ALA A 44 -9.21 -1.56 -4.64
N LYS A 45 -8.01 -2.15 -4.54
CA LYS A 45 -6.87 -1.83 -5.39
C LYS A 45 -7.12 -2.21 -6.85
N LYS A 46 -7.04 -1.23 -7.75
CA LYS A 46 -7.26 -1.41 -9.20
C LYS A 46 -5.97 -1.46 -10.02
N ARG A 47 -4.83 -1.05 -9.45
CA ARG A 47 -3.59 -0.87 -10.21
C ARG A 47 -2.36 -1.26 -9.39
N LYS A 48 -1.31 -1.71 -10.06
CA LYS A 48 0.01 -1.94 -9.47
C LYS A 48 1.12 -1.44 -10.38
N LEU A 49 2.25 -1.02 -9.79
CA LEU A 49 3.47 -0.75 -10.55
C LEU A 49 4.30 -2.02 -10.70
N GLN A 50 4.90 -2.18 -11.87
CA GLN A 50 5.90 -3.22 -12.14
C GLN A 50 6.96 -2.72 -13.10
N VAL A 51 8.13 -3.34 -13.08
CA VAL A 51 9.16 -3.12 -14.11
C VAL A 51 8.79 -3.97 -15.32
N SER A 52 8.78 -3.37 -16.51
CA SER A 52 8.59 -4.08 -17.78
C SER A 52 9.86 -4.82 -18.15
N ASP A 53 9.81 -6.13 -18.27
CA ASP A 53 10.95 -6.95 -18.67
C ASP A 53 11.49 -6.60 -20.07
N ALA A 54 10.59 -6.14 -20.94
CA ALA A 54 10.97 -5.77 -22.32
C ALA A 54 11.69 -4.42 -22.44
N THR A 55 11.36 -3.44 -21.58
CA THR A 55 11.82 -2.07 -21.72
C THR A 55 12.55 -1.52 -20.50
N GLY A 56 12.50 -2.22 -19.36
CA GLY A 56 13.02 -1.76 -18.08
C GLY A 56 12.28 -0.54 -17.50
N ARG A 57 11.23 -0.09 -18.15
CA ARG A 57 10.44 1.04 -17.69
C ARG A 57 9.48 0.60 -16.59
N ILE A 58 9.20 1.50 -15.67
CA ILE A 58 8.13 1.30 -14.69
C ILE A 58 6.81 1.57 -15.42
N ILE A 59 5.92 0.58 -15.37
CA ILE A 59 4.59 0.64 -15.99
C ILE A 59 3.51 0.37 -14.95
N GLU A 60 2.37 1.01 -15.13
CA GLU A 60 1.17 0.73 -14.36
C GLU A 60 0.41 -0.43 -15.03
N LYS A 61 -0.04 -1.38 -14.23
CA LYS A 61 -0.85 -2.52 -14.67
C LYS A 61 -2.15 -2.53 -13.91
N GLU A 62 -3.26 -2.60 -14.62
CA GLU A 62 -4.57 -2.82 -14.03
C GLU A 62 -4.66 -4.22 -13.41
N ILE A 63 -5.35 -4.30 -12.28
CA ILE A 63 -5.67 -5.54 -11.58
C ILE A 63 -7.14 -5.49 -11.17
N PRO A 64 -7.85 -6.63 -11.13
CA PRO A 64 -9.22 -6.65 -10.64
C PRO A 64 -9.24 -6.28 -9.15
N SER A 65 -10.10 -5.33 -8.79
CA SER A 65 -10.47 -5.06 -7.40
C SER A 65 -11.48 -6.08 -6.90
N HIS A 66 -11.55 -6.31 -5.59
CA HIS A 66 -12.61 -7.15 -5.01
C HIS A 66 -13.93 -6.37 -4.93
N PHE A 67 -13.88 -5.08 -4.70
CA PHE A 67 -15.03 -4.18 -4.62
C PHE A 67 -14.67 -2.78 -5.10
N GLU A 68 -15.66 -2.01 -5.49
CA GLU A 68 -15.54 -0.61 -5.93
C GLU A 68 -16.44 0.33 -5.12
N THR A 69 -17.48 -0.20 -4.48
CA THR A 69 -18.47 0.53 -3.70
C THR A 69 -18.64 -0.05 -2.30
N ALA A 70 -19.21 0.72 -1.38
CA ALA A 70 -19.56 0.25 -0.05
C ALA A 70 -20.55 -0.92 -0.09
N ASP A 71 -21.56 -0.81 -0.95
CA ASP A 71 -22.61 -1.82 -1.05
C ASP A 71 -22.05 -3.18 -1.54
N GLU A 72 -21.08 -3.17 -2.46
CA GLU A 72 -20.37 -4.38 -2.89
C GLU A 72 -19.53 -4.99 -1.75
N LEU A 73 -18.78 -4.17 -1.00
CA LEU A 73 -18.01 -4.67 0.14
C LEU A 73 -18.92 -5.31 1.19
N ILE A 74 -20.03 -4.65 1.54
CA ILE A 74 -21.00 -5.16 2.52
C ILE A 74 -21.60 -6.49 2.04
N ALA A 75 -21.97 -6.57 0.76
CA ALA A 75 -22.48 -7.80 0.17
C ALA A 75 -21.45 -8.94 0.23
N LEU A 76 -20.18 -8.67 -0.08
CA LEU A 76 -19.11 -9.66 0.02
C LEU A 76 -18.89 -10.15 1.45
N ILE A 77 -18.99 -9.27 2.45
CA ILE A 77 -18.87 -9.67 3.88
C ILE A 77 -20.04 -10.58 4.26
N HIS A 78 -21.26 -10.23 3.88
CA HIS A 78 -22.45 -11.06 4.13
C HIS A 78 -22.35 -12.43 3.44
N GLU A 79 -21.89 -12.46 2.19
CA GLU A 79 -21.69 -13.70 1.43
C GLU A 79 -20.61 -14.59 2.08
N ALA A 80 -19.44 -14.01 2.42
CA ALA A 80 -18.34 -14.73 3.03
C ALA A 80 -18.70 -15.38 4.37
N LEU A 81 -19.56 -14.74 5.16
CA LEU A 81 -20.06 -15.24 6.43
C LEU A 81 -21.34 -16.10 6.29
N SER A 82 -21.94 -16.14 5.09
CA SER A 82 -23.23 -16.78 4.84
C SER A 82 -24.35 -16.25 5.75
N LEU A 83 -24.35 -14.94 6.01
CA LEU A 83 -25.28 -14.25 6.92
C LEU A 83 -26.10 -13.20 6.18
N GLU A 84 -27.41 -13.14 6.47
CA GLU A 84 -28.27 -12.03 6.01
C GLU A 84 -28.19 -10.83 6.97
N THR A 85 -27.93 -11.07 8.25
CA THR A 85 -27.81 -10.04 9.28
C THR A 85 -26.80 -10.48 10.35
N PHE A 86 -26.19 -9.54 11.07
CA PHE A 86 -25.27 -9.83 12.19
C PHE A 86 -25.97 -9.97 13.54
N LYS A 87 -27.29 -10.03 13.56
CA LYS A 87 -28.05 -10.15 14.81
C LYS A 87 -27.77 -11.49 15.49
N GLY A 88 -27.17 -11.43 16.68
CA GLY A 88 -26.81 -12.63 17.45
C GLY A 88 -25.56 -13.35 16.93
N TYR A 89 -24.76 -12.69 16.10
CA TYR A 89 -23.46 -13.18 15.66
C TYR A 89 -22.41 -12.85 16.73
N HIS A 90 -21.59 -13.84 17.11
CA HIS A 90 -20.63 -13.73 18.21
C HIS A 90 -19.25 -14.35 17.89
N ASP A 91 -19.05 -14.84 16.66
CA ASP A 91 -17.76 -15.43 16.29
C ASP A 91 -16.71 -14.32 16.15
N GLU A 92 -15.55 -14.53 16.76
CA GLU A 92 -14.43 -13.58 16.64
C GLU A 92 -13.82 -13.66 15.27
N GLY A 93 -13.69 -12.53 14.59
CA GLY A 93 -13.15 -12.48 13.25
C GLY A 93 -12.36 -11.23 12.92
N LEU A 94 -11.52 -11.34 11.90
CA LEU A 94 -10.73 -10.23 11.36
C LEU A 94 -11.10 -10.00 9.89
N ILE A 95 -11.59 -8.81 9.61
CA ILE A 95 -11.87 -8.34 8.25
C ILE A 95 -10.88 -7.25 7.88
N ILE A 96 -10.10 -7.49 6.82
CA ILE A 96 -9.16 -6.52 6.29
C ILE A 96 -9.78 -5.85 5.08
N VAL A 97 -9.78 -4.51 5.09
CA VAL A 97 -10.19 -3.69 3.95
C VAL A 97 -9.01 -2.84 3.50
N ASP A 98 -8.42 -3.22 2.39
CA ASP A 98 -7.19 -2.61 1.86
C ASP A 98 -7.50 -1.59 0.77
N ASN A 99 -6.76 -0.48 0.77
CA ASN A 99 -6.84 0.60 -0.21
C ASN A 99 -8.18 1.37 -0.18
N LEU A 100 -8.66 1.77 1.00
CA LEU A 100 -9.89 2.56 1.14
C LEU A 100 -9.90 3.87 0.33
N GLU A 101 -8.72 4.44 0.07
CA GLU A 101 -8.62 5.63 -0.78
C GLU A 101 -9.09 5.42 -2.22
N ALA A 102 -9.21 4.18 -2.68
CA ALA A 102 -9.66 3.87 -4.04
C ALA A 102 -11.18 3.95 -4.22
N VAL A 103 -11.95 4.02 -3.14
CA VAL A 103 -13.40 4.20 -3.18
C VAL A 103 -13.79 5.66 -2.92
N SER A 104 -14.99 6.04 -3.35
CA SER A 104 -15.50 7.41 -3.18
C SER A 104 -15.57 7.83 -1.71
N ILE A 105 -15.57 9.14 -1.45
CA ILE A 105 -15.71 9.68 -0.09
C ILE A 105 -17.04 9.23 0.54
N ASP A 106 -18.10 9.20 -0.23
CA ASP A 106 -19.42 8.79 0.26
C ASP A 106 -19.46 7.30 0.59
N ASP A 107 -18.82 6.45 -0.21
CA ASP A 107 -18.68 5.03 0.10
C ASP A 107 -17.82 4.80 1.35
N ARG A 108 -16.73 5.55 1.54
CA ARG A 108 -15.94 5.48 2.79
C ARG A 108 -16.76 5.82 4.02
N ARG A 109 -17.65 6.83 3.94
CA ARG A 109 -18.58 7.17 5.02
C ARG A 109 -19.58 6.05 5.29
N LYS A 110 -20.12 5.41 4.24
CA LYS A 110 -21.00 4.25 4.37
C LYS A 110 -20.28 3.07 5.00
N ILE A 111 -19.05 2.76 4.57
CA ILE A 111 -18.21 1.70 5.16
C ILE A 111 -17.97 1.98 6.64
N LYS A 112 -17.61 3.22 6.99
CA LYS A 112 -17.42 3.62 8.39
C LYS A 112 -18.70 3.39 9.21
N HIS A 113 -19.84 3.89 8.72
CA HIS A 113 -21.12 3.69 9.38
C HIS A 113 -21.49 2.21 9.55
N PHE A 114 -21.23 1.40 8.53
CA PHE A 114 -21.43 -0.05 8.59
C PHE A 114 -20.60 -0.67 9.72
N ILE A 115 -19.30 -0.37 9.76
CA ILE A 115 -18.39 -0.89 10.80
C ILE A 115 -18.83 -0.45 12.20
N GLU A 116 -19.17 0.82 12.41
CA GLU A 116 -19.44 1.36 13.73
C GLU A 116 -20.85 1.06 14.26
N ALA A 117 -21.85 0.93 13.38
CA ALA A 117 -23.24 0.86 13.76
C ALA A 117 -23.93 -0.48 13.46
N GLN A 118 -23.37 -1.30 12.59
CA GLN A 118 -24.06 -2.50 12.10
C GLN A 118 -23.32 -3.81 12.37
N THR A 119 -22.01 -3.74 12.72
CA THR A 119 -21.24 -4.95 13.01
C THR A 119 -21.08 -5.19 14.51
N PRO A 120 -21.03 -6.46 14.97
CA PRO A 120 -20.80 -6.78 16.36
C PRO A 120 -19.35 -6.50 16.77
N PRO A 121 -19.07 -6.26 18.06
CA PRO A 121 -17.74 -5.92 18.56
C PRO A 121 -16.72 -7.04 18.39
N GLU A 122 -17.15 -8.28 18.25
CA GLU A 122 -16.31 -9.46 18.01
C GLU A 122 -15.72 -9.45 16.58
N MET A 123 -16.36 -8.74 15.66
CA MET A 123 -15.89 -8.57 14.29
C MET A 123 -14.94 -7.37 14.21
N GLN A 124 -13.65 -7.63 14.19
CA GLN A 124 -12.63 -6.59 14.12
C GLN A 124 -12.30 -6.21 12.69
N PHE A 125 -12.03 -4.92 12.46
CA PHE A 125 -11.65 -4.40 11.15
C PHE A 125 -10.26 -3.81 11.17
N LEU A 126 -9.42 -4.25 10.21
CA LEU A 126 -8.13 -3.66 9.92
C LEU A 126 -8.19 -2.98 8.55
N LEU A 127 -8.10 -1.67 8.55
CA LEU A 127 -8.26 -0.84 7.36
C LEU A 127 -6.93 -0.27 6.93
N THR A 128 -6.68 -0.17 5.61
CA THR A 128 -5.55 0.61 5.08
C THR A 128 -6.03 1.74 4.20
N SER A 129 -5.40 2.91 4.32
CA SER A 129 -5.70 4.10 3.52
C SER A 129 -4.44 4.93 3.27
N ARG A 130 -4.46 5.81 2.25
CA ARG A 130 -3.41 6.82 2.08
C ARG A 130 -3.60 8.00 3.02
N ASN A 131 -4.84 8.29 3.36
CA ASN A 131 -5.21 9.41 4.20
C ASN A 131 -5.57 8.93 5.61
N SER A 132 -5.42 9.84 6.58
CA SER A 132 -6.00 9.63 7.90
C SER A 132 -7.52 9.68 7.79
N GLU A 133 -8.15 8.56 8.03
CA GLU A 133 -9.61 8.47 8.13
C GLU A 133 -10.04 8.72 9.58
N GLU A 134 -11.30 9.13 9.78
CA GLU A 134 -11.84 9.42 11.11
C GLU A 134 -12.29 8.13 11.84
N TYR A 135 -11.37 7.19 12.08
CA TYR A 135 -11.60 6.01 12.90
C TYR A 135 -11.02 6.20 14.31
N GLU A 136 -11.51 5.44 15.28
CA GLU A 136 -11.08 5.53 16.69
C GLU A 136 -9.57 5.27 16.85
N SER A 137 -9.04 4.31 16.11
CA SER A 137 -7.61 3.96 16.14
C SER A 137 -6.97 4.17 14.77
N ASN A 138 -6.02 5.10 14.72
CA ASN A 138 -5.25 5.41 13.52
C ASN A 138 -3.75 5.29 13.79
N THR A 139 -3.06 4.47 12.97
CA THR A 139 -1.61 4.31 13.02
C THR A 139 -1.00 4.83 11.73
N ARG A 140 -0.11 5.81 11.82
CA ARG A 140 0.63 6.32 10.67
C ARG A 140 1.84 5.43 10.38
N LEU A 141 1.92 4.92 9.16
CA LEU A 141 3.11 4.25 8.66
C LEU A 141 3.96 5.26 7.86
N CYS A 142 5.22 5.40 8.28
CA CYS A 142 6.22 6.24 7.63
C CYS A 142 7.16 5.39 6.78
N GLY A 143 7.94 6.03 5.91
CA GLY A 143 9.06 5.38 5.22
C GLY A 143 10.14 4.92 6.21
N PHE A 144 11.00 4.01 5.78
CA PHE A 144 12.09 3.50 6.60
C PHE A 144 13.08 4.60 6.98
N GLU A 145 13.53 4.54 8.22
CA GLU A 145 14.72 5.24 8.66
C GLU A 145 15.99 4.51 8.17
N SER A 146 17.14 5.13 8.33
CA SER A 146 18.40 4.67 7.70
C SER A 146 18.72 3.20 7.99
N GLU A 147 18.67 2.76 9.24
CA GLU A 147 19.08 1.39 9.62
C GLU A 147 18.05 0.34 9.18
N ASP A 148 16.75 0.62 9.38
CA ASP A 148 15.68 -0.26 8.91
C ASP A 148 15.66 -0.35 7.39
N GLY A 149 15.96 0.77 6.73
CA GLY A 149 16.07 0.83 5.28
C GLY A 149 17.24 0.00 4.73
N LYS A 150 18.39 -0.02 5.37
CA LYS A 150 19.52 -0.91 5.01
C LYS A 150 19.13 -2.37 5.18
N THR A 151 18.54 -2.71 6.31
CA THR A 151 18.04 -4.06 6.58
C THR A 151 17.05 -4.49 5.49
N PHE A 152 16.10 -3.63 5.11
CA PHE A 152 15.17 -3.91 4.02
C PHE A 152 15.90 -4.15 2.70
N VAL A 153 16.88 -3.30 2.32
CA VAL A 153 17.62 -3.45 1.07
C VAL A 153 18.34 -4.80 1.01
N HIS A 154 19.04 -5.19 2.08
CA HIS A 154 19.74 -6.47 2.14
C HIS A 154 18.77 -7.65 2.05
N SER A 155 17.72 -7.66 2.87
CA SER A 155 16.71 -8.73 2.85
C SER A 155 16.01 -8.82 1.50
N TYR A 156 15.68 -7.69 0.88
CA TYR A 156 15.01 -7.67 -0.42
C TYR A 156 15.89 -8.23 -1.54
N ILE A 157 17.19 -7.93 -1.53
CA ILE A 157 18.18 -8.48 -2.47
C ILE A 157 18.25 -10.01 -2.31
N GLU A 158 18.38 -10.48 -1.08
CA GLU A 158 18.50 -11.90 -0.76
C GLU A 158 17.23 -12.69 -1.11
N GLU A 159 16.07 -12.25 -0.61
CA GLU A 159 14.77 -12.93 -0.83
C GLU A 159 14.36 -12.99 -2.30
N ASN A 160 14.72 -11.98 -3.08
CA ASN A 160 14.40 -11.94 -4.51
C ASN A 160 15.56 -12.46 -5.40
N ALA A 161 16.63 -12.97 -4.82
CA ALA A 161 17.82 -13.46 -5.51
C ALA A 161 18.35 -12.46 -6.57
N LEU A 162 18.40 -11.16 -6.22
CA LEU A 162 18.83 -10.12 -7.14
C LEU A 162 20.35 -10.15 -7.34
N ASP A 163 20.78 -10.15 -8.60
CA ASP A 163 22.22 -10.04 -8.97
C ASP A 163 22.68 -8.57 -8.86
N VAL A 164 22.77 -8.11 -7.62
CA VAL A 164 23.24 -6.77 -7.29
C VAL A 164 24.07 -6.78 -6.00
N ARG A 165 25.17 -6.03 -6.03
CA ARG A 165 25.99 -5.75 -4.85
C ARG A 165 26.11 -4.26 -4.71
N LEU A 166 25.72 -3.73 -3.56
CA LEU A 166 25.80 -2.32 -3.24
C LEU A 166 26.70 -2.11 -2.03
N GLU A 167 27.52 -1.12 -2.08
CA GLU A 167 28.29 -0.64 -0.92
C GLU A 167 27.36 0.18 -0.01
N ASP A 168 27.72 0.30 1.27
CA ASP A 168 26.94 1.06 2.26
C ASP A 168 26.67 2.51 1.82
N SER A 169 27.61 3.13 1.11
CA SER A 169 27.44 4.47 0.56
C SER A 169 26.35 4.53 -0.52
N GLU A 170 26.27 3.50 -1.38
CA GLU A 170 25.27 3.39 -2.43
C GLU A 170 23.88 3.09 -1.83
N ILE A 171 23.82 2.26 -0.79
CA ILE A 171 22.59 1.98 -0.05
C ILE A 171 22.06 3.26 0.60
N ASN A 172 22.92 4.03 1.26
CA ASN A 172 22.53 5.30 1.88
C ASN A 172 22.02 6.29 0.83
N GLU A 173 22.66 6.36 -0.33
CA GLU A 173 22.22 7.19 -1.45
C GLU A 173 20.85 6.73 -1.98
N LEU A 174 20.64 5.42 -2.13
CA LEU A 174 19.38 4.83 -2.58
C LEU A 174 18.25 5.16 -1.58
N LEU A 175 18.52 5.08 -0.28
CA LEU A 175 17.58 5.45 0.77
C LEU A 175 17.23 6.94 0.73
N ASP A 176 18.22 7.81 0.46
CA ASP A 176 17.96 9.25 0.34
C ASP A 176 17.13 9.57 -0.91
N ILE A 177 17.41 8.93 -2.03
CA ILE A 177 16.61 9.05 -3.27
C ILE A 177 15.15 8.60 -3.01
N ALA A 178 14.98 7.42 -2.41
CA ALA A 178 13.66 6.83 -2.18
C ALA A 178 12.89 7.46 -1.00
N LYS A 179 13.55 8.28 -0.18
CA LYS A 179 12.99 8.82 1.08
C LYS A 179 12.38 7.71 1.97
N GLY A 180 13.04 6.56 2.01
CA GLY A 180 12.59 5.38 2.76
C GLY A 180 11.33 4.69 2.21
N ASN A 181 10.85 5.07 1.03
CA ASN A 181 9.67 4.46 0.42
C ASN A 181 9.99 3.05 -0.13
N THR A 182 9.35 2.03 0.43
CA THR A 182 9.63 0.61 0.12
C THR A 182 9.40 0.26 -1.34
N LEU A 183 8.35 0.82 -1.97
CA LEU A 183 8.07 0.57 -3.38
C LEU A 183 9.15 1.16 -4.28
N VAL A 184 9.60 2.38 -4.00
CA VAL A 184 10.68 3.04 -4.76
C VAL A 184 11.97 2.26 -4.61
N LEU A 185 12.31 1.83 -3.39
CA LEU A 185 13.49 0.99 -3.12
C LEU A 185 13.41 -0.32 -3.93
N ALA A 186 12.31 -1.05 -3.83
CA ALA A 186 12.13 -2.33 -4.52
C ALA A 186 12.22 -2.20 -6.05
N LEU A 187 11.58 -1.19 -6.63
CA LEU A 187 11.63 -0.95 -8.09
C LEU A 187 13.02 -0.55 -8.54
N SER A 188 13.71 0.28 -7.78
CA SER A 188 15.08 0.71 -8.07
C SER A 188 16.06 -0.47 -8.03
N LEU A 189 15.99 -1.30 -6.99
CA LEU A 189 16.84 -2.49 -6.86
C LEU A 189 16.64 -3.48 -8.03
N ARG A 190 15.40 -3.71 -8.43
CA ARG A 190 15.11 -4.56 -9.61
C ARG A 190 15.71 -4.01 -10.89
N ARG A 191 15.60 -2.71 -11.13
CA ARG A 191 16.16 -2.07 -12.32
C ARG A 191 17.69 -2.13 -12.34
N ILE A 192 18.34 -1.93 -11.18
CA ILE A 192 19.80 -2.07 -11.05
C ILE A 192 20.20 -3.53 -11.29
N SER A 193 19.56 -4.50 -10.67
CA SER A 193 19.83 -5.94 -10.85
C SER A 193 19.70 -6.39 -12.30
N GLN A 194 18.71 -5.87 -13.03
CA GLN A 194 18.51 -6.13 -14.45
C GLN A 194 19.47 -5.37 -15.35
N LYS A 195 20.41 -4.60 -14.80
CA LYS A 195 21.37 -3.74 -15.53
C LYS A 195 20.71 -2.71 -16.47
N LEU A 196 19.48 -2.31 -16.13
CA LEU A 196 18.70 -1.34 -16.89
C LEU A 196 19.07 0.09 -16.53
N ILE A 197 19.65 0.28 -15.35
CA ILE A 197 20.10 1.56 -14.82
C ILE A 197 21.23 1.29 -13.83
N ASP A 198 22.16 2.22 -13.72
CA ASP A 198 23.14 2.30 -12.63
C ASP A 198 22.75 3.35 -11.60
N MET A 199 23.54 3.50 -10.53
CA MET A 199 23.29 4.51 -9.51
C MET A 199 23.29 5.94 -10.06
N SER A 200 24.12 6.20 -11.08
CA SER A 200 24.19 7.51 -11.75
C SER A 200 22.90 7.80 -12.53
N GLY A 201 22.43 6.82 -13.29
CA GLY A 201 21.17 6.93 -14.01
C GLY A 201 19.96 7.04 -13.07
N LEU A 202 19.97 6.28 -11.97
CA LEU A 202 18.93 6.37 -10.94
C LEU A 202 18.88 7.78 -10.32
N ARG A 203 20.05 8.33 -9.99
CA ARG A 203 20.18 9.72 -9.51
C ARG A 203 19.64 10.71 -10.52
N ALA A 204 19.93 10.53 -11.81
CA ALA A 204 19.41 11.39 -12.87
C ALA A 204 17.88 11.29 -13.00
N ASP A 205 17.32 10.06 -12.96
CA ASP A 205 15.88 9.82 -13.02
C ASP A 205 15.11 10.51 -11.86
N PHE A 206 15.73 10.56 -10.67
CA PHE A 206 15.11 11.16 -9.49
C PHE A 206 15.59 12.58 -9.18
N SER A 207 16.75 13.04 -9.69
CA SER A 207 17.26 14.41 -9.52
C SER A 207 16.56 15.45 -10.42
N CYS A 208 15.86 15.02 -11.43
CA CYS A 208 14.84 15.86 -12.08
C CYS A 208 13.76 16.33 -11.10
N ALA A 209 13.93 16.06 -9.83
CA ALA A 209 13.11 16.37 -8.66
C ALA A 209 13.08 17.87 -8.26
N ASN A 210 13.50 18.76 -9.10
CA ASN A 210 12.88 20.08 -9.11
C ASN A 210 11.37 20.00 -9.44
N VAL A 211 10.89 18.82 -9.78
CA VAL A 211 9.49 18.45 -10.00
C VAL A 211 8.62 18.67 -8.74
N TRP A 212 9.10 18.49 -7.52
CA TRP A 212 8.36 18.91 -6.32
C TRP A 212 8.08 20.42 -6.26
N LYS A 213 8.84 21.21 -7.02
CA LYS A 213 8.59 22.66 -7.21
C LYS A 213 7.90 22.99 -8.53
N GLY A 214 7.86 22.08 -9.49
CA GLY A 214 7.47 22.30 -10.89
C GLY A 214 6.08 21.84 -11.30
N ILE A 215 5.35 21.12 -10.44
CA ILE A 215 3.96 20.67 -10.73
C ILE A 215 3.01 21.85 -11.01
N ARG A 216 3.43 23.08 -10.77
CA ARG A 216 2.62 24.28 -11.07
C ARG A 216 2.87 24.95 -12.42
N LYS A 217 3.77 24.48 -13.28
CA LYS A 217 4.01 25.12 -14.58
C LYS A 217 4.43 24.16 -15.68
N ASN A 218 3.50 23.96 -16.64
CA ASN A 218 3.70 23.51 -18.01
C ASN A 218 4.13 22.03 -18.22
N MET A 219 3.12 21.18 -18.34
CA MET A 219 3.20 19.89 -19.03
C MET A 219 3.52 20.10 -20.52
N ALA A 220 4.79 20.14 -20.88
CA ALA A 220 5.25 19.96 -22.26
C ALA A 220 5.84 18.55 -22.36
N VAL A 221 5.24 17.79 -23.23
CA VAL A 221 5.42 16.41 -23.64
C VAL A 221 6.89 15.96 -23.65
N LEU A 222 7.33 15.37 -22.54
CA LEU A 222 8.45 14.42 -22.50
C LEU A 222 7.86 13.05 -22.15
N PRO A 223 8.42 11.94 -22.67
CA PRO A 223 7.97 10.62 -22.24
C PRO A 223 8.15 10.48 -20.72
N PRO A 224 7.13 9.97 -19.98
CA PRO A 224 7.21 9.88 -18.55
C PRO A 224 8.44 9.05 -18.16
N ASN A 225 9.31 9.64 -17.36
CA ASN A 225 10.43 8.91 -16.76
C ASN A 225 9.90 8.05 -15.59
N ALA A 226 10.75 7.19 -15.03
CA ALA A 226 10.34 6.31 -13.94
C ALA A 226 9.75 7.07 -12.73
N TYR A 227 10.25 8.28 -12.51
CA TYR A 227 9.81 9.17 -11.43
C TYR A 227 8.38 9.68 -11.66
N GLU A 228 8.04 10.11 -12.88
CA GLU A 228 6.68 10.56 -13.20
C GLU A 228 5.68 9.43 -13.02
N SER A 229 5.97 8.23 -13.48
CA SER A 229 5.10 7.06 -13.31
C SER A 229 4.90 6.69 -11.82
N ILE A 230 5.96 6.79 -11.01
CA ILE A 230 5.87 6.56 -9.56
C ILE A 230 5.10 7.70 -8.88
N SER A 231 5.39 8.94 -9.26
CA SER A 231 4.73 10.12 -8.71
C SER A 231 3.24 10.10 -9.02
N ASP A 232 2.87 9.84 -10.25
CA ASP A 232 1.47 9.72 -10.67
C ASP A 232 0.76 8.60 -9.90
N PHE A 233 1.37 7.42 -9.81
CA PHE A 233 0.81 6.31 -9.05
C PHE A 233 0.65 6.63 -7.56
N MET A 234 1.59 7.36 -6.96
CA MET A 234 1.56 7.66 -5.52
C MET A 234 0.58 8.79 -5.17
N PHE A 235 0.39 9.75 -6.08
CA PHE A 235 -0.28 11.00 -5.76
C PHE A 235 -1.55 11.27 -6.59
N LYS A 236 -1.76 10.58 -7.71
CA LYS A 236 -2.88 10.82 -8.61
C LYS A 236 -4.23 10.80 -7.88
N ASP A 237 -4.49 9.74 -7.12
CA ASP A 237 -5.75 9.63 -6.37
C ASP A 237 -5.90 10.71 -5.31
N THR A 238 -4.78 11.23 -4.78
CA THR A 238 -4.78 12.35 -3.81
C THR A 238 -5.09 13.67 -4.49
N PHE A 239 -4.58 13.90 -5.70
CA PHE A 239 -4.86 15.11 -6.48
C PHE A 239 -6.28 15.13 -7.02
N GLU A 240 -6.79 14.02 -7.55
CA GLU A 240 -8.18 13.91 -8.03
C GLU A 240 -9.18 14.19 -6.89
N GLN A 241 -8.87 13.78 -5.66
CA GLN A 241 -9.71 14.09 -4.49
C GLN A 241 -9.64 15.57 -4.09
N ILE A 242 -8.47 16.20 -4.21
CA ILE A 242 -8.30 17.63 -3.91
C ILE A 242 -9.04 18.46 -4.97
N GLU A 243 -8.92 18.15 -6.24
CA GLU A 243 -9.63 18.82 -7.32
C GLU A 243 -11.15 18.75 -7.14
N SER A 244 -11.69 17.59 -6.77
CA SER A 244 -13.13 17.42 -6.51
C SER A 244 -13.68 18.26 -5.35
N VAL A 245 -12.81 18.72 -4.43
CA VAL A 245 -13.20 19.59 -3.31
C VAL A 245 -13.22 21.07 -3.72
N PHE A 246 -12.43 21.45 -4.74
CA PHE A 246 -12.35 22.83 -5.21
C PHE A 246 -13.30 23.15 -6.36
N ASP A 247 -13.87 22.15 -7.03
CA ASP A 247 -14.85 22.29 -8.13
C ASP A 247 -16.31 22.33 -7.63
N ASN A 248 -16.55 22.29 -6.32
CA ASN A 248 -17.83 22.50 -5.65
C ASN A 248 -17.82 23.78 -4.83
#